data_3d67ab77a286896802b50845af2cc360
#
_entry.id   3d67ab77a286896802b50845af2cc360
#
_cell.length_a   1.000
_cell.length_b   1.000
_cell.length_c   1.000
_cell.angle_alpha   90.00
_cell.angle_beta   90.00
_cell.angle_gamma   90.00
#
_symmetry.space_group_name_H-M   'P 1'
#
loop_
_entity.id
_entity.type
_entity.pdbx_description
1 polymer ?
#
loop_
_entity_poly.entity_id
_entity_poly.type
_entity_poly.pdbx_seq_one_letter_code
_entity_poly.pdbx_strand_id
1 'polypeptide(L)'
;LLLSLFNQFTGINAILYYLNDIFAAAGFSAVSADLQSVAVGGANLAATLVGMALIDRFGRKKLLTTGAIGMVAALVGVTVIIATGQGQGFLLALLILFIVSFAASQGAVIWVYISEIFPTPVRARGQSLGSATHWIVNAIISAVFPLVAAHTKALPFAVFAVATLAQFVVVSRFFPETKGVELENMEKEF
;
A
#
# COMPACT_ATOMS: atom_id res chain seq x y z
N LEU A 1 -7.10 8.41 -10.81
CA LEU A 1 -7.25 6.98 -11.16
C LEU A 1 -5.96 6.20 -10.96
N LEU A 2 -4.82 6.60 -11.58
CA LEU A 2 -3.54 5.86 -11.45
C LEU A 2 -3.12 5.65 -10.00
N LEU A 3 -3.26 6.65 -9.13
CA LEU A 3 -2.91 6.51 -7.72
C LEU A 3 -3.79 5.48 -7.02
N SER A 4 -5.10 5.44 -7.31
CA SER A 4 -6.03 4.44 -6.76
C SER A 4 -5.69 3.03 -7.23
N LEU A 5 -5.33 2.87 -8.51
CA LEU A 5 -4.84 1.60 -9.06
C LEU A 5 -3.57 1.15 -8.35
N PHE A 6 -2.54 1.98 -8.34
CA PHE A 6 -1.27 1.64 -7.69
C PHE A 6 -1.42 1.34 -6.21
N ASN A 7 -2.26 2.09 -5.49
CA ASN A 7 -2.52 1.84 -4.09
C ASN A 7 -3.01 0.40 -3.85
N GLN A 8 -3.90 -0.11 -4.69
CA GLN A 8 -4.40 -1.48 -4.57
C GLN A 8 -3.41 -2.52 -5.09
N PHE A 9 -2.65 -2.19 -6.14
CA PHE A 9 -1.61 -3.07 -6.67
C PHE A 9 -0.39 -3.23 -5.75
N THR A 10 -0.29 -2.49 -4.63
CA THR A 10 0.63 -2.82 -3.55
C THR A 10 0.26 -4.13 -2.84
N GLY A 11 -0.99 -4.57 -2.98
CA GLY A 11 -1.51 -5.77 -2.33
C GLY A 11 -1.92 -5.58 -0.87
N ILE A 12 -2.01 -4.34 -0.37
CA ILE A 12 -2.26 -4.05 1.05
C ILE A 12 -3.47 -4.79 1.60
N ASN A 13 -4.62 -4.70 0.93
CA ASN A 13 -5.85 -5.31 1.42
C ASN A 13 -5.80 -6.85 1.29
N ALA A 14 -5.24 -7.39 0.20
CA ALA A 14 -5.06 -8.83 0.06
C ALA A 14 -4.13 -9.38 1.17
N ILE A 15 -3.02 -8.70 1.46
CA ILE A 15 -2.11 -9.11 2.54
C ILE A 15 -2.83 -9.06 3.90
N LEU A 16 -3.59 -8.00 4.19
CA LEU A 16 -4.32 -7.89 5.46
C LEU A 16 -5.43 -8.93 5.60
N TYR A 17 -6.20 -9.19 4.54
CA TYR A 17 -7.31 -10.16 4.59
C TYR A 17 -6.82 -11.59 4.73
N TYR A 18 -5.69 -11.94 4.14
CA TYR A 18 -5.12 -13.28 4.17
C TYR A 18 -3.90 -13.40 5.09
N LEU A 19 -3.77 -12.49 6.06
CA LEU A 19 -2.59 -12.41 6.93
C LEU A 19 -2.34 -13.70 7.71
N ASN A 20 -3.38 -14.30 8.28
CA ASN A 20 -3.29 -15.56 9.00
C ASN A 20 -2.86 -16.72 8.08
N ASP A 21 -3.38 -16.75 6.84
CA ASP A 21 -3.01 -17.77 5.85
C ASP A 21 -1.55 -17.60 5.41
N ILE A 22 -1.05 -16.36 5.32
CA ILE A 22 0.35 -16.07 5.00
C ILE A 22 1.27 -16.62 6.11
N PHE A 23 0.93 -16.38 7.38
CA PHE A 23 1.69 -16.92 8.50
C PHE A 23 1.60 -18.44 8.58
N ALA A 24 0.42 -19.04 8.40
CA ALA A 24 0.24 -20.48 8.37
C ALA A 24 1.04 -21.12 7.21
N ALA A 25 1.06 -20.50 6.03
CA ALA A 25 1.85 -20.95 4.88
C ALA A 25 3.37 -20.91 5.13
N ALA A 26 3.82 -20.03 6.03
CA ALA A 26 5.21 -19.94 6.49
C ALA A 26 5.53 -20.87 7.67
N GLY A 27 4.57 -21.70 8.13
CA GLY A 27 4.79 -22.72 9.16
C GLY A 27 4.50 -22.27 10.60
N PHE A 28 3.84 -21.11 10.79
CA PHE A 28 3.41 -20.67 12.12
C PHE A 28 2.15 -21.42 12.58
N SER A 29 2.01 -21.68 13.89
CA SER A 29 0.78 -22.21 14.48
C SER A 29 -0.35 -21.18 14.40
N ALA A 30 -1.61 -21.61 14.45
CA ALA A 30 -2.78 -20.73 14.40
C ALA A 30 -2.72 -19.64 15.50
N VAL A 31 -2.43 -20.02 16.75
CA VAL A 31 -2.30 -19.05 17.86
C VAL A 31 -1.19 -18.02 17.61
N SER A 32 -0.05 -18.48 17.07
CA SER A 32 1.05 -17.58 16.72
C SER A 32 0.67 -16.65 15.56
N ALA A 33 -0.07 -17.13 14.56
CA ALA A 33 -0.56 -16.34 13.43
C ALA A 33 -1.52 -15.24 13.90
N ASP A 34 -2.44 -15.55 14.80
CA ASP A 34 -3.38 -14.58 15.37
C ASP A 34 -2.66 -13.46 16.15
N LEU A 35 -1.71 -13.81 17.00
CA LEU A 35 -0.92 -12.83 17.76
C LEU A 35 -0.10 -11.92 16.84
N GLN A 36 0.49 -12.47 15.79
CA GLN A 36 1.23 -11.71 14.80
C GLN A 36 0.30 -10.78 14.00
N SER A 37 -0.90 -11.23 13.66
CA SER A 37 -1.91 -10.42 12.99
C SER A 37 -2.36 -9.23 13.84
N VAL A 38 -2.52 -9.42 15.14
CA VAL A 38 -2.80 -8.33 16.11
C VAL A 38 -1.64 -7.33 16.14
N ALA A 39 -0.39 -7.80 16.16
CA ALA A 39 0.78 -6.93 16.13
C ALA A 39 0.85 -6.10 14.84
N VAL A 40 0.56 -6.69 13.69
CA VAL A 40 0.48 -6.00 12.39
C VAL A 40 -0.65 -4.97 12.40
N GLY A 41 -1.83 -5.30 12.93
CA GLY A 41 -2.96 -4.38 13.06
C GLY A 41 -2.62 -3.17 13.96
N GLY A 42 -1.96 -3.41 15.08
CA GLY A 42 -1.48 -2.35 15.97
C GLY A 42 -0.44 -1.44 15.31
N ALA A 43 0.50 -2.03 14.59
CA ALA A 43 1.49 -1.27 13.81
C ALA A 43 0.83 -0.42 12.71
N ASN A 44 -0.19 -0.95 12.04
CA ASN A 44 -0.96 -0.24 11.03
C ASN A 44 -1.65 1.01 11.63
N LEU A 45 -2.33 0.85 12.76
CA LEU A 45 -2.99 1.96 13.44
C LEU A 45 -1.97 3.04 13.85
N ALA A 46 -0.89 2.66 14.51
CA ALA A 46 0.14 3.59 14.95
C ALA A 46 0.77 4.34 13.76
N ALA A 47 1.13 3.62 12.69
CA ALA A 47 1.72 4.20 11.50
C ALA A 47 0.76 5.14 10.75
N THR A 48 -0.55 4.84 10.74
CA THR A 48 -1.57 5.73 10.15
C THR A 48 -1.63 7.05 10.90
N LEU A 49 -1.65 7.03 12.24
CA LEU A 49 -1.64 8.26 13.05
C LEU A 49 -0.38 9.09 12.81
N VAL A 50 0.77 8.44 12.74
CA VAL A 50 2.05 9.10 12.39
C VAL A 50 1.99 9.68 10.96
N GLY A 51 1.48 8.92 9.99
CA GLY A 51 1.33 9.37 8.61
C GLY A 51 0.47 10.62 8.48
N MET A 52 -0.67 10.67 9.18
CA MET A 52 -1.52 11.86 9.22
C MET A 52 -0.79 13.09 9.78
N ALA A 53 0.05 12.91 10.79
CA ALA A 53 0.84 14.02 11.35
C ALA A 53 1.99 14.47 10.44
N LEU A 54 2.48 13.56 9.57
CA LEU A 54 3.62 13.82 8.69
C LEU A 54 3.23 14.40 7.32
N ILE A 55 1.98 14.21 6.88
CA ILE A 55 1.52 14.58 5.54
C ILE A 55 1.72 16.07 5.23
N ASP A 56 1.39 16.94 6.19
CA ASP A 56 1.54 18.39 6.05
C ASP A 56 2.99 18.85 6.25
N ARG A 57 3.81 18.05 6.89
CA ARG A 57 5.20 18.37 7.18
C ARG A 57 6.14 18.03 6.03
N PHE A 58 5.98 16.85 5.42
CA PHE A 58 6.88 16.32 4.40
C PHE A 58 6.34 16.45 2.97
N GLY A 59 5.03 16.63 2.81
CA GLY A 59 4.37 16.67 1.51
C GLY A 59 3.96 15.29 0.99
N ARG A 60 3.04 15.30 0.04
CA ARG A 60 2.35 14.09 -0.46
C ARG A 60 3.29 13.23 -1.32
N LYS A 61 3.97 13.85 -2.28
CA LYS A 61 4.90 13.16 -3.20
C LYS A 61 6.06 12.50 -2.45
N LYS A 62 6.65 13.20 -1.49
CA LYS A 62 7.79 12.70 -0.71
C LYS A 62 7.38 11.50 0.15
N LEU A 63 6.20 11.55 0.80
CA LEU A 63 5.69 10.41 1.57
C LEU A 63 5.41 9.20 0.66
N LEU A 64 4.76 9.40 -0.49
CA LEU A 64 4.49 8.33 -1.45
C LEU A 64 5.77 7.64 -1.93
N THR A 65 6.82 8.41 -2.26
CA THR A 65 8.08 7.86 -2.77
C THR A 65 8.88 7.15 -1.68
N THR A 66 9.00 7.72 -0.49
CA THR A 66 9.71 7.08 0.63
C THR A 66 9.01 5.81 1.11
N GLY A 67 7.68 5.84 1.21
CA GLY A 67 6.89 4.66 1.55
C GLY A 67 7.01 3.55 0.51
N ALA A 68 7.03 3.90 -0.78
CA ALA A 68 7.22 2.91 -1.85
C ALA A 68 8.55 2.15 -1.73
N ILE A 69 9.63 2.83 -1.36
CA ILE A 69 10.95 2.17 -1.14
C ILE A 69 10.84 1.13 -0.01
N GLY A 70 10.26 1.50 1.12
CA GLY A 70 10.08 0.57 2.25
C GLY A 70 9.19 -0.62 1.89
N MET A 71 8.09 -0.38 1.16
CA MET A 71 7.21 -1.44 0.69
C MET A 71 7.89 -2.39 -0.28
N VAL A 72 8.65 -1.89 -1.27
CA VAL A 72 9.40 -2.74 -2.21
C VAL A 72 10.40 -3.61 -1.48
N ALA A 73 11.18 -3.04 -0.57
CA ALA A 73 12.16 -3.80 0.23
C ALA A 73 11.49 -4.92 1.03
N ALA A 74 10.36 -4.62 1.68
CA ALA A 74 9.60 -5.59 2.44
C ALA A 74 9.00 -6.69 1.55
N LEU A 75 8.34 -6.34 0.44
CA LEU A 75 7.72 -7.29 -0.48
C LEU A 75 8.73 -8.22 -1.14
N VAL A 76 9.90 -7.70 -1.52
CA VAL A 76 11.00 -8.52 -2.03
C VAL A 76 11.47 -9.51 -0.97
N GLY A 77 11.68 -9.05 0.27
CA GLY A 77 12.06 -9.92 1.39
C GLY A 77 11.02 -11.02 1.66
N VAL A 78 9.73 -10.68 1.71
CA VAL A 78 8.63 -11.64 1.86
C VAL A 78 8.61 -12.64 0.70
N THR A 79 8.79 -12.17 -0.53
CA THR A 79 8.86 -13.04 -1.72
C THR A 79 9.98 -14.07 -1.58
N VAL A 80 11.18 -13.63 -1.17
CA VAL A 80 12.34 -14.52 -0.99
C VAL A 80 12.09 -15.55 0.11
N ILE A 81 11.57 -15.13 1.28
CA ILE A 81 11.26 -16.05 2.38
C ILE A 81 10.25 -17.13 1.95
N ILE A 82 9.17 -16.72 1.28
CA ILE A 82 8.13 -17.67 0.86
C ILE A 82 8.63 -18.58 -0.26
N ALA A 83 9.45 -18.07 -1.19
CA ALA A 83 10.00 -18.86 -2.29
C ALA A 83 11.05 -19.88 -1.84
N THR A 84 11.89 -19.51 -0.88
CA THR A 84 13.00 -20.37 -0.41
C THR A 84 12.64 -21.23 0.80
N GLY A 85 11.59 -20.86 1.55
CA GLY A 85 11.26 -21.49 2.83
C GLY A 85 12.28 -21.19 3.94
N GLN A 86 13.17 -20.21 3.73
CA GLN A 86 14.22 -19.85 4.69
C GLN A 86 13.96 -18.44 5.27
N GLY A 87 14.43 -18.22 6.50
CA GLY A 87 14.32 -16.90 7.14
C GLY A 87 12.92 -16.56 7.67
N GLN A 88 12.08 -17.54 7.95
CA GLN A 88 10.69 -17.36 8.42
C GLN A 88 10.59 -16.45 9.66
N GLY A 89 11.61 -16.45 10.53
CA GLY A 89 11.65 -15.57 11.71
C GLY A 89 11.64 -14.06 11.36
N PHE A 90 12.01 -13.69 10.14
CA PHE A 90 11.96 -12.29 9.69
C PHE A 90 10.63 -11.90 9.03
N LEU A 91 9.71 -12.86 8.78
CA LEU A 91 8.47 -12.60 8.06
C LEU A 91 7.62 -11.52 8.74
N LEU A 92 7.45 -11.63 10.06
CA LEU A 92 6.69 -10.62 10.83
C LEU A 92 7.32 -9.24 10.69
N ALA A 93 8.64 -9.13 10.84
CA ALA A 93 9.33 -7.85 10.74
C ALA A 93 9.16 -7.21 9.34
N LEU A 94 9.22 -8.01 8.27
CA LEU A 94 9.02 -7.55 6.91
C LEU A 94 7.56 -7.14 6.64
N LEU A 95 6.59 -7.89 7.16
CA LEU A 95 5.17 -7.51 7.05
C LEU A 95 4.87 -6.24 7.84
N ILE A 96 5.46 -6.06 9.04
CA ILE A 96 5.35 -4.80 9.80
C ILE A 96 6.00 -3.66 9.01
N LEU A 97 7.19 -3.86 8.43
CA LEU A 97 7.85 -2.84 7.60
C LEU A 97 6.97 -2.45 6.40
N PHE A 98 6.36 -3.42 5.72
CA PHE A 98 5.42 -3.18 4.62
C PHE A 98 4.22 -2.34 5.09
N ILE A 99 3.56 -2.76 6.16
CA ILE A 99 2.36 -2.09 6.69
C ILE A 99 2.68 -0.68 7.19
N VAL A 100 3.77 -0.50 7.93
CA VAL A 100 4.19 0.82 8.43
C VAL A 100 4.52 1.75 7.25
N SER A 101 5.27 1.25 6.26
CA SER A 101 5.61 2.02 5.05
C SER A 101 4.36 2.41 4.27
N PHE A 102 3.37 1.51 4.14
CA PHE A 102 2.10 1.79 3.50
C PHE A 102 1.26 2.80 4.30
N ALA A 103 1.01 2.51 5.57
CA ALA A 103 0.09 3.28 6.41
C ALA A 103 0.58 4.73 6.63
N ALA A 104 1.88 4.90 6.86
CA ALA A 104 2.48 6.24 7.02
C ALA A 104 2.57 7.03 5.71
N SER A 105 2.37 6.40 4.55
CA SER A 105 2.46 7.05 3.25
C SER A 105 1.16 6.94 2.46
N GLN A 106 0.98 5.87 1.70
CA GLN A 106 -0.16 5.71 0.80
C GLN A 106 -1.51 5.68 1.51
N GLY A 107 -1.58 5.03 2.67
CA GLY A 107 -2.81 4.94 3.45
C GLY A 107 -3.34 6.31 3.88
N ALA A 108 -2.43 7.20 4.31
CA ALA A 108 -2.78 8.56 4.67
C ALA A 108 -2.96 9.48 3.44
N VAL A 109 -2.04 9.36 2.47
CA VAL A 109 -1.93 10.33 1.36
C VAL A 109 -3.03 10.16 0.31
N ILE A 110 -3.49 8.93 0.01
CA ILE A 110 -4.39 8.69 -1.14
C ILE A 110 -5.67 9.53 -1.06
N TRP A 111 -6.30 9.58 0.09
CA TRP A 111 -7.59 10.27 0.26
C TRP A 111 -7.44 11.79 0.19
N VAL A 112 -6.35 12.31 0.76
CA VAL A 112 -6.01 13.74 0.68
C VAL A 112 -5.67 14.11 -0.76
N TYR A 113 -4.81 13.36 -1.43
CA TYR A 113 -4.40 13.63 -2.81
C TYR A 113 -5.57 13.59 -3.80
N ILE A 114 -6.46 12.59 -3.68
CA ILE A 114 -7.67 12.52 -4.53
C ILE A 114 -8.58 13.73 -4.31
N SER A 115 -8.61 14.28 -3.07
CA SER A 115 -9.42 15.47 -2.78
C SER A 115 -8.79 16.78 -3.28
N GLU A 116 -7.47 16.84 -3.33
CA GLU A 116 -6.72 18.05 -3.71
C GLU A 116 -6.54 18.21 -5.23
N ILE A 117 -6.43 17.09 -5.96
CA ILE A 117 -6.08 17.10 -7.40
C ILE A 117 -7.22 17.59 -8.31
N PHE A 118 -8.46 17.65 -7.85
CA PHE A 118 -9.60 18.05 -8.67
C PHE A 118 -10.06 19.48 -8.35
N PRO A 119 -10.33 20.31 -9.39
CA PRO A 119 -10.95 21.61 -9.22
C PRO A 119 -12.30 21.50 -8.53
N THR A 120 -12.69 22.54 -7.80
CA THR A 120 -13.91 22.57 -6.98
C THR A 120 -15.18 22.13 -7.73
N PRO A 121 -15.45 22.54 -8.99
CA PRO A 121 -16.70 22.17 -9.68
C PRO A 121 -16.86 20.67 -9.96
N VAL A 122 -15.74 19.93 -10.11
CA VAL A 122 -15.75 18.50 -10.47
C VAL A 122 -15.20 17.60 -9.37
N ARG A 123 -14.77 18.18 -8.25
CA ARG A 123 -14.11 17.46 -7.13
C ARG A 123 -14.92 16.26 -6.64
N ALA A 124 -16.21 16.44 -6.38
CA ALA A 124 -17.07 15.34 -5.90
C ALA A 124 -17.12 14.17 -6.88
N ARG A 125 -17.22 14.44 -8.18
CA ARG A 125 -17.21 13.42 -9.23
C ARG A 125 -15.85 12.73 -9.34
N GLY A 126 -14.77 13.51 -9.28
CA GLY A 126 -13.41 12.98 -9.31
C GLY A 126 -13.09 12.09 -8.11
N GLN A 127 -13.48 12.51 -6.91
CA GLN A 127 -13.36 11.70 -5.70
C GLN A 127 -14.18 10.42 -5.77
N SER A 128 -15.43 10.49 -6.23
CA SER A 128 -16.29 9.31 -6.40
C SER A 128 -15.66 8.31 -7.38
N LEU A 129 -15.14 8.78 -8.49
CA LEU A 129 -14.49 7.93 -9.49
C LEU A 129 -13.19 7.31 -8.93
N GLY A 130 -12.38 8.09 -8.22
CA GLY A 130 -11.16 7.61 -7.56
C GLY A 130 -11.46 6.55 -6.49
N SER A 131 -12.48 6.79 -5.66
CA SER A 131 -12.92 5.85 -4.63
C SER A 131 -13.54 4.59 -5.23
N ALA A 132 -14.38 4.71 -6.25
CA ALA A 132 -14.95 3.55 -6.95
C ALA A 132 -13.85 2.68 -7.57
N THR A 133 -12.89 3.28 -8.25
CA THR A 133 -11.72 2.57 -8.80
C THR A 133 -10.94 1.84 -7.70
N HIS A 134 -10.67 2.50 -6.58
CA HIS A 134 -9.99 1.92 -5.43
C HIS A 134 -10.70 0.64 -4.93
N TRP A 135 -12.00 0.71 -4.65
CA TRP A 135 -12.74 -0.41 -4.09
C TRP A 135 -13.02 -1.52 -5.09
N ILE A 136 -13.27 -1.21 -6.37
CA ILE A 136 -13.42 -2.21 -7.42
C ILE A 136 -12.13 -3.01 -7.60
N VAL A 137 -10.99 -2.32 -7.70
CA VAL A 137 -9.70 -2.99 -7.85
C VAL A 137 -9.33 -3.78 -6.59
N ASN A 138 -9.66 -3.26 -5.40
CA ASN A 138 -9.53 -4.02 -4.15
C ASN A 138 -10.29 -5.35 -4.22
N ALA A 139 -11.56 -5.32 -4.61
CA ALA A 139 -12.38 -6.53 -4.72
C ALA A 139 -11.78 -7.54 -5.70
N ILE A 140 -11.32 -7.08 -6.86
CA ILE A 140 -10.69 -7.95 -7.87
C ILE A 140 -9.41 -8.58 -7.33
N ILE A 141 -8.49 -7.78 -6.78
CA ILE A 141 -7.21 -8.28 -6.26
C ILE A 141 -7.45 -9.26 -5.11
N SER A 142 -8.36 -8.95 -4.18
CA SER A 142 -8.65 -9.81 -3.04
C SER A 142 -9.29 -11.14 -3.46
N ALA A 143 -10.12 -11.14 -4.51
CA ALA A 143 -10.71 -12.36 -5.06
C ALA A 143 -9.68 -13.22 -5.84
N VAL A 144 -8.76 -12.57 -6.55
CA VAL A 144 -7.74 -13.25 -7.37
C VAL A 144 -6.55 -13.74 -6.54
N PHE A 145 -6.23 -13.07 -5.45
CA PHE A 145 -5.07 -13.41 -4.62
C PHE A 145 -5.00 -14.88 -4.21
N PRO A 146 -6.04 -15.52 -3.62
CA PRO A 146 -5.97 -16.92 -3.24
C PRO A 146 -5.83 -17.87 -4.44
N LEU A 147 -6.39 -17.52 -5.59
CA LEU A 147 -6.26 -18.31 -6.82
C LEU A 147 -4.81 -18.35 -7.32
N VAL A 148 -4.14 -17.20 -7.31
CA VAL A 148 -2.72 -17.11 -7.69
C VAL A 148 -1.83 -17.76 -6.65
N ALA A 149 -2.10 -17.53 -5.36
CA ALA A 149 -1.33 -18.09 -4.25
C ALA A 149 -1.43 -19.64 -4.18
N ALA A 150 -2.54 -20.23 -4.65
CA ALA A 150 -2.70 -21.67 -4.73
C ALA A 150 -1.71 -22.33 -5.70
N HIS A 151 -1.33 -21.64 -6.77
CA HIS A 151 -0.34 -22.13 -7.74
C HIS A 151 1.09 -21.86 -7.28
N THR A 152 1.38 -20.66 -6.83
CA THR A 152 2.71 -20.25 -6.38
C THR A 152 2.59 -19.23 -5.27
N LYS A 153 2.86 -19.62 -4.03
CA LYS A 153 2.68 -18.78 -2.85
C LYS A 153 3.48 -17.47 -2.89
N ALA A 154 4.64 -17.46 -3.54
CA ALA A 154 5.50 -16.27 -3.64
C ALA A 154 5.09 -15.30 -4.76
N LEU A 155 4.39 -15.77 -5.80
CA LEU A 155 4.08 -14.97 -6.98
C LEU A 155 3.28 -13.70 -6.70
N PRO A 156 2.23 -13.71 -5.87
CA PRO A 156 1.50 -12.49 -5.57
C PRO A 156 2.40 -11.38 -4.99
N PHE A 157 3.30 -11.73 -4.09
CA PHE A 157 4.21 -10.76 -3.46
C PHE A 157 5.22 -10.20 -4.46
N ALA A 158 5.73 -11.02 -5.38
CA ALA A 158 6.60 -10.56 -6.46
C ALA A 158 5.87 -9.58 -7.39
N VAL A 159 4.61 -9.87 -7.76
CA VAL A 159 3.78 -8.96 -8.57
C VAL A 159 3.55 -7.64 -7.85
N PHE A 160 3.21 -7.69 -6.56
CA PHE A 160 3.04 -6.48 -5.75
C PHE A 160 4.33 -5.67 -5.63
N ALA A 161 5.49 -6.33 -5.49
CA ALA A 161 6.79 -5.65 -5.46
C ALA A 161 7.08 -4.90 -6.77
N VAL A 162 6.84 -5.55 -7.92
CA VAL A 162 7.03 -4.93 -9.24
C VAL A 162 6.05 -3.78 -9.46
N ALA A 163 4.78 -3.94 -9.09
CA ALA A 163 3.78 -2.88 -9.20
C ALA A 163 4.12 -1.68 -8.30
N THR A 164 4.60 -1.92 -7.08
CA THR A 164 5.03 -0.86 -6.16
C THR A 164 6.29 -0.14 -6.67
N LEU A 165 7.21 -0.86 -7.30
CA LEU A 165 8.38 -0.26 -7.96
C LEU A 165 7.95 0.60 -9.15
N ALA A 166 7.02 0.13 -9.97
CA ALA A 166 6.45 0.92 -11.06
C ALA A 166 5.77 2.19 -10.52
N GLN A 167 5.01 2.08 -9.44
CA GLN A 167 4.44 3.23 -8.75
C GLN A 167 5.50 4.23 -8.29
N PHE A 168 6.59 3.78 -7.67
CA PHE A 168 7.69 4.65 -7.27
C PHE A 168 8.21 5.46 -8.45
N VAL A 169 8.44 4.82 -9.59
CA VAL A 169 8.92 5.49 -10.81
C VAL A 169 7.89 6.51 -11.32
N VAL A 170 6.63 6.11 -11.42
CA VAL A 170 5.56 6.98 -11.93
C VAL A 170 5.33 8.18 -11.02
N VAL A 171 5.23 7.96 -9.71
CA VAL A 171 5.02 9.06 -8.74
C VAL A 171 6.22 10.00 -8.73
N SER A 172 7.44 9.47 -8.72
CA SER A 172 8.65 10.31 -8.68
C SER A 172 8.81 11.18 -9.93
N ARG A 173 8.36 10.71 -11.11
CA ARG A 173 8.54 11.41 -12.38
C ARG A 173 7.37 12.31 -12.79
N PHE A 174 6.15 11.85 -12.54
CA PHE A 174 4.96 12.45 -13.16
C PHE A 174 4.00 13.10 -12.18
N PHE A 175 4.08 12.79 -10.87
CA PHE A 175 3.15 13.37 -9.92
C PHE A 175 3.70 14.70 -9.37
N PRO A 176 2.90 15.78 -9.40
CA PRO A 176 3.28 17.02 -8.75
C PRO A 176 3.18 16.90 -7.23
N GLU A 177 3.90 17.78 -6.53
CA GLU A 177 3.69 17.97 -5.09
C GLU A 177 2.50 18.91 -4.88
N THR A 178 1.52 18.48 -4.08
CA THR A 178 0.32 19.28 -3.80
C THR A 178 0.42 20.10 -2.52
N LYS A 179 1.47 19.89 -1.73
CA LYS A 179 1.69 20.62 -0.49
C LYS A 179 1.83 22.12 -0.73
N GLY A 180 0.96 22.92 -0.10
CA GLY A 180 1.02 24.38 -0.14
C GLY A 180 0.54 25.01 -1.43
N VAL A 181 -0.04 24.22 -2.35
CA VAL A 181 -0.69 24.73 -3.57
C VAL A 181 -2.15 24.99 -3.24
N GLU A 182 -2.63 26.21 -3.51
CA GLU A 182 -4.05 26.54 -3.37
C GLU A 182 -4.86 25.73 -4.39
N LEU A 183 -6.00 25.19 -3.96
CA LEU A 183 -6.86 24.32 -4.78
C LEU A 183 -7.30 24.96 -6.11
N GLU A 184 -7.41 26.29 -6.14
CA GLU A 184 -7.78 27.07 -7.33
C GLU A 184 -6.63 27.19 -8.35
N ASN A 185 -5.38 27.02 -7.90
CA ASN A 185 -4.19 27.10 -8.75
C ASN A 185 -3.74 25.73 -9.28
N MET A 186 -4.37 24.63 -8.84
CA MET A 186 -4.02 23.27 -9.29
C MET A 186 -4.24 23.08 -10.80
N GLU A 187 -5.15 23.83 -11.44
CA GLU A 187 -5.37 23.76 -12.89
C GLU A 187 -4.15 24.19 -13.72
N LYS A 188 -3.24 24.98 -13.12
CA LYS A 188 -2.02 25.46 -13.80
C LYS A 188 -0.84 24.49 -13.72
N GLU A 189 -0.93 23.51 -12.82
CA GLU A 189 0.12 22.50 -12.56
C GLU A 189 -0.11 21.23 -13.39
N PHE A 190 -1.28 21.07 -14.03
CA PHE A 190 -1.71 19.95 -14.88
C PHE A 190 -2.08 20.43 -16.28
#